data_4a67a2765081a4a83814aa75c5bbf474
#
_entry.id   4a67a2765081a4a83814aa75c5bbf474
#
_cell.length_a   1.000
_cell.length_b   1.000
_cell.length_c   1.000
_cell.angle_alpha   90.00
_cell.angle_beta   90.00
_cell.angle_gamma   90.00
#
_symmetry.space_group_name_H-M   'P 1'
#
loop_
_entity.id
_entity.type
_entity.pdbx_description
1 polymer ?
#
loop_
_entity_poly.entity_id
_entity_poly.type
_entity_poly.pdbx_seq_one_letter_code
_entity_poly.pdbx_strand_id
1 'polypeptide(L)'
;MVVAEDESVNRMDLVAMLEDNGYDVVGQAANGEEAIALTRELRPDVVCMDVKMPHMDGITAAGVICDENIAPVVMLTAFSQTDLVKQAIGAGAMAYVTKPYEESKLLPALAVAMGRFAEINDLLDSVERNETELQATQEKLKDAEEKLKKTQDTLEERKLVDRAKGLLMDKANFSEQGAFRWIQKTSMDQRIPKKRLAMAIIEKYGDDAANDD
;
A
#
# COMPACT_ATOMS: atom_id res chain seq x y z
N MET A 1 19.75 1.33 22.85
CA MET A 1 20.31 0.39 21.86
C MET A 1 20.51 -1.01 22.44
N VAL A 2 20.70 -2.07 21.59
CA VAL A 2 21.09 -3.43 21.99
C VAL A 2 22.50 -3.73 21.46
N VAL A 3 23.31 -4.41 22.25
CA VAL A 3 24.67 -4.86 21.90
C VAL A 3 24.71 -6.38 21.95
N ALA A 4 25.14 -7.03 20.84
CA ALA A 4 25.30 -8.48 20.74
C ALA A 4 26.77 -8.81 20.40
N GLU A 5 27.45 -9.45 21.36
CA GLU A 5 28.87 -9.81 21.30
C GLU A 5 29.08 -11.00 22.24
N ASP A 6 29.66 -12.08 21.77
CA ASP A 6 29.82 -13.31 22.58
C ASP A 6 30.95 -13.19 23.61
N GLU A 7 32.02 -12.48 23.26
CA GLU A 7 33.12 -12.28 24.19
C GLU A 7 32.78 -11.22 25.26
N SER A 8 32.64 -11.62 26.51
CA SER A 8 32.18 -10.73 27.59
C SER A 8 33.09 -9.49 27.80
N VAL A 9 34.40 -9.63 27.58
CA VAL A 9 35.35 -8.49 27.71
C VAL A 9 35.11 -7.49 26.58
N ASN A 10 35.03 -7.93 25.33
CA ASN A 10 34.76 -7.08 24.18
C ASN A 10 33.37 -6.40 24.31
N ARG A 11 32.39 -7.14 24.83
CA ARG A 11 31.05 -6.58 25.07
C ARG A 11 31.08 -5.48 26.11
N MET A 12 31.80 -5.67 27.22
CA MET A 12 31.93 -4.65 28.28
C MET A 12 32.62 -3.39 27.73
N ASP A 13 33.72 -3.54 27.00
CA ASP A 13 34.45 -2.41 26.43
C ASP A 13 33.57 -1.63 25.41
N LEU A 14 32.82 -2.37 24.58
CA LEU A 14 31.89 -1.76 23.64
C LEU A 14 30.77 -0.99 24.33
N VAL A 15 30.17 -1.59 25.34
CA VAL A 15 29.11 -0.95 26.14
C VAL A 15 29.63 0.33 26.79
N ALA A 16 30.81 0.25 27.50
CA ALA A 16 31.41 1.42 28.11
C ALA A 16 31.66 2.56 27.09
N MET A 17 32.23 2.24 25.92
CA MET A 17 32.47 3.21 24.86
C MET A 17 31.18 3.87 24.41
N LEU A 18 30.11 3.10 24.23
CA LEU A 18 28.81 3.61 23.77
C LEU A 18 28.15 4.49 24.83
N GLU A 19 28.16 4.08 26.08
CA GLU A 19 27.62 4.86 27.20
C GLU A 19 28.37 6.16 27.42
N ASP A 20 29.70 6.15 27.35
CA ASP A 20 30.56 7.36 27.43
C ASP A 20 30.21 8.38 26.30
N ASN A 21 29.71 7.88 25.19
CA ASN A 21 29.28 8.72 24.05
C ASN A 21 27.76 9.01 24.02
N GLY A 22 27.06 8.76 25.13
CA GLY A 22 25.67 9.15 25.34
C GLY A 22 24.62 8.19 24.76
N TYR A 23 25.01 6.99 24.38
CA TYR A 23 24.08 5.93 24.02
C TYR A 23 23.60 5.16 25.27
N ASP A 24 22.30 4.89 25.35
CA ASP A 24 21.72 4.07 26.39
C ASP A 24 21.67 2.59 25.93
N VAL A 25 22.48 1.73 26.55
CA VAL A 25 22.54 0.29 26.26
C VAL A 25 21.53 -0.46 27.11
N VAL A 26 20.33 -0.64 26.57
CA VAL A 26 19.18 -1.26 27.26
C VAL A 26 19.18 -2.78 27.24
N GLY A 27 20.02 -3.42 26.39
CA GLY A 27 20.12 -4.87 26.30
C GLY A 27 21.49 -5.35 25.84
N GLN A 28 21.93 -6.50 26.38
CA GLN A 28 23.18 -7.15 26.00
C GLN A 28 22.91 -8.63 25.71
N ALA A 29 23.38 -9.11 24.55
CA ALA A 29 23.23 -10.48 24.08
C ALA A 29 24.60 -11.15 23.90
N ALA A 30 24.69 -12.46 24.11
CA ALA A 30 25.88 -13.25 23.84
C ALA A 30 25.77 -14.13 22.59
N ASN A 31 24.63 -14.13 21.91
CA ASN A 31 24.35 -14.86 20.67
C ASN A 31 23.20 -14.21 19.88
N GLY A 32 22.97 -14.68 18.65
CA GLY A 32 21.95 -14.15 17.78
C GLY A 32 20.53 -14.36 18.26
N GLU A 33 20.23 -15.49 18.93
CA GLU A 33 18.89 -15.78 19.45
C GLU A 33 18.50 -14.80 20.56
N GLU A 34 19.42 -14.54 21.50
CA GLU A 34 19.24 -13.52 22.53
C GLU A 34 19.08 -12.13 21.96
N ALA A 35 19.90 -11.79 20.93
CA ALA A 35 19.83 -10.50 20.26
C ALA A 35 18.45 -10.26 19.62
N ILE A 36 17.89 -11.26 18.93
CA ILE A 36 16.53 -11.17 18.34
C ILE A 36 15.49 -10.99 19.44
N ALA A 37 15.56 -11.81 20.52
CA ALA A 37 14.60 -11.75 21.61
C ALA A 37 14.58 -10.37 22.28
N LEU A 38 15.77 -9.84 22.62
CA LEU A 38 15.91 -8.52 23.22
C LEU A 38 15.47 -7.39 22.27
N THR A 39 15.77 -7.52 20.98
CA THR A 39 15.36 -6.50 20.00
C THR A 39 13.84 -6.45 19.84
N ARG A 40 13.16 -7.60 19.82
CA ARG A 40 11.69 -7.66 19.79
C ARG A 40 11.04 -7.07 21.04
N GLU A 41 11.61 -7.36 22.21
CA GLU A 41 11.08 -6.90 23.50
C GLU A 41 11.33 -5.41 23.72
N LEU A 42 12.56 -4.95 23.50
CA LEU A 42 13.00 -3.60 23.89
C LEU A 42 12.82 -2.57 22.78
N ARG A 43 12.61 -3.00 21.51
CA ARG A 43 12.47 -2.10 20.36
C ARG A 43 13.53 -0.99 20.33
N PRO A 44 14.83 -1.33 20.31
CA PRO A 44 15.90 -0.35 20.39
C PRO A 44 16.01 0.48 19.10
N ASP A 45 16.56 1.69 19.19
CA ASP A 45 16.82 2.55 18.03
C ASP A 45 17.88 1.99 17.09
N VAL A 46 18.79 1.13 17.62
CA VAL A 46 19.85 0.46 16.84
C VAL A 46 20.36 -0.78 17.55
N VAL A 47 20.82 -1.76 16.79
CA VAL A 47 21.49 -2.97 17.26
C VAL A 47 22.93 -2.98 16.75
N CYS A 48 23.90 -3.07 17.66
CA CYS A 48 25.28 -3.43 17.33
C CYS A 48 25.46 -4.93 17.45
N MET A 49 25.91 -5.61 16.41
CA MET A 49 25.95 -7.08 16.39
C MET A 49 27.25 -7.61 15.82
N ASP A 50 27.94 -8.46 16.58
CA ASP A 50 29.07 -9.20 16.04
C ASP A 50 28.59 -10.22 15.01
N VAL A 51 29.42 -10.44 13.97
CA VAL A 51 29.18 -11.45 12.94
C VAL A 51 29.29 -12.87 13.50
N LYS A 52 30.33 -13.14 14.29
CA LYS A 52 30.60 -14.47 14.78
C LYS A 52 30.17 -14.64 16.22
N MET A 53 29.10 -15.34 16.41
CA MET A 53 28.56 -15.69 17.72
C MET A 53 28.17 -17.18 17.80
N PRO A 54 28.16 -17.81 18.98
CA PRO A 54 27.73 -19.19 19.14
C PRO A 54 26.22 -19.34 18.93
N HIS A 55 25.75 -20.55 18.70
CA HIS A 55 24.36 -20.96 18.48
C HIS A 55 23.77 -20.35 17.19
N MET A 56 23.59 -19.07 17.13
CA MET A 56 23.14 -18.31 15.96
C MET A 56 24.13 -17.19 15.68
N ASP A 57 24.66 -17.14 14.45
CA ASP A 57 25.54 -16.06 14.02
C ASP A 57 24.79 -14.73 13.80
N GLY A 58 25.56 -13.64 13.82
CA GLY A 58 24.99 -12.30 13.73
C GLY A 58 24.38 -11.99 12.35
N ILE A 59 24.83 -12.59 11.27
CA ILE A 59 24.26 -12.37 9.94
C ILE A 59 22.86 -12.95 9.87
N THR A 60 22.69 -14.19 10.39
CA THR A 60 21.37 -14.83 10.47
C THR A 60 20.42 -14.02 11.36
N ALA A 61 20.90 -13.56 12.53
CA ALA A 61 20.11 -12.75 13.42
C ALA A 61 19.74 -11.39 12.84
N ALA A 62 20.68 -10.74 12.15
CA ALA A 62 20.42 -9.47 11.45
C ALA A 62 19.34 -9.64 10.36
N GLY A 63 19.37 -10.74 9.61
CA GLY A 63 18.33 -11.04 8.63
C GLY A 63 16.94 -11.05 9.24
N VAL A 64 16.76 -11.74 10.37
CA VAL A 64 15.46 -11.79 11.07
C VAL A 64 15.02 -10.40 11.55
N ILE A 65 15.93 -9.64 12.18
CA ILE A 65 15.62 -8.30 12.70
C ILE A 65 15.24 -7.33 11.57
N CYS A 66 15.97 -7.40 10.46
CA CYS A 66 15.73 -6.54 9.29
C CYS A 66 14.44 -6.93 8.55
N ASP A 67 14.17 -8.24 8.36
CA ASP A 67 12.94 -8.74 7.72
C ASP A 67 11.68 -8.33 8.55
N GLU A 68 11.80 -8.32 9.87
CA GLU A 68 10.73 -7.87 10.78
C GLU A 68 10.68 -6.33 10.91
N ASN A 69 11.60 -5.61 10.28
CA ASN A 69 11.71 -4.15 10.32
C ASN A 69 11.64 -3.56 11.74
N ILE A 70 12.36 -4.19 12.71
CA ILE A 70 12.27 -3.80 14.12
C ILE A 70 13.24 -2.68 14.45
N ALA A 71 14.50 -2.81 14.02
CA ALA A 71 15.57 -1.87 14.31
C ALA A 71 16.70 -2.00 13.25
N PRO A 72 17.44 -0.93 12.99
CA PRO A 72 18.62 -0.98 12.13
C PRO A 72 19.74 -1.77 12.81
N VAL A 73 20.44 -2.59 12.01
CA VAL A 73 21.56 -3.41 12.50
C VAL A 73 22.86 -2.87 11.93
N VAL A 74 23.84 -2.63 12.81
CA VAL A 74 25.23 -2.33 12.50
C VAL A 74 26.09 -3.54 12.86
N MET A 75 26.68 -4.17 11.82
CA MET A 75 27.49 -5.35 12.01
C MET A 75 28.92 -4.99 12.45
N LEU A 76 29.43 -5.72 13.45
CA LEU A 76 30.81 -5.65 13.87
C LEU A 76 31.56 -6.89 13.33
N THR A 77 32.67 -6.72 12.65
CA THR A 77 33.35 -7.83 12.02
C THR A 77 34.86 -7.76 12.18
N ALA A 78 35.48 -8.88 12.51
CA ALA A 78 36.94 -8.99 12.57
C ALA A 78 37.58 -9.08 11.15
N PHE A 79 36.78 -9.20 10.09
CA PHE A 79 37.27 -9.51 8.74
C PHE A 79 36.87 -8.43 7.73
N SER A 80 37.88 -7.96 6.98
CA SER A 80 37.68 -7.16 5.76
C SER A 80 37.35 -8.04 4.54
N GLN A 81 36.94 -9.31 4.74
CA GLN A 81 36.61 -10.22 3.64
C GLN A 81 35.34 -9.77 2.93
N THR A 82 35.48 -9.47 1.66
CA THR A 82 34.42 -8.97 0.76
C THR A 82 33.14 -9.83 0.79
N ASP A 83 33.27 -11.13 1.04
CA ASP A 83 32.14 -12.06 1.02
C ASP A 83 31.24 -11.96 2.27
N LEU A 84 31.83 -11.76 3.46
CA LEU A 84 31.04 -11.54 4.69
C LEU A 84 30.32 -10.19 4.68
N VAL A 85 30.97 -9.18 4.12
CA VAL A 85 30.33 -7.85 3.92
C VAL A 85 29.15 -7.96 2.96
N LYS A 86 29.28 -8.71 1.87
CA LYS A 86 28.16 -8.96 0.95
C LYS A 86 27.02 -9.72 1.62
N GLN A 87 27.34 -10.70 2.45
CA GLN A 87 26.32 -11.45 3.20
C GLN A 87 25.59 -10.56 4.22
N ALA A 88 26.32 -9.72 4.95
CA ALA A 88 25.73 -8.77 5.90
C ALA A 88 24.79 -7.76 5.20
N ILE A 89 25.23 -7.22 4.06
CA ILE A 89 24.38 -6.34 3.22
C ILE A 89 23.17 -7.12 2.69
N GLY A 90 23.36 -8.35 2.22
CA GLY A 90 22.28 -9.22 1.76
C GLY A 90 21.26 -9.60 2.85
N ALA A 91 21.70 -9.61 4.12
CA ALA A 91 20.84 -9.78 5.29
C ALA A 91 20.14 -8.47 5.74
N GLY A 92 20.33 -7.36 5.02
CA GLY A 92 19.66 -6.09 5.33
C GLY A 92 20.39 -5.21 6.34
N ALA A 93 21.62 -5.55 6.77
CA ALA A 93 22.39 -4.70 7.69
C ALA A 93 22.63 -3.31 7.08
N MET A 94 22.38 -2.27 7.85
CA MET A 94 22.46 -0.87 7.42
C MET A 94 23.90 -0.35 7.32
N ALA A 95 24.79 -0.90 8.14
CA ALA A 95 26.20 -0.57 8.14
C ALA A 95 27.05 -1.73 8.69
N TYR A 96 28.36 -1.67 8.45
CA TYR A 96 29.32 -2.56 9.10
C TYR A 96 30.56 -1.78 9.56
N VAL A 97 31.19 -2.22 10.62
CA VAL A 97 32.43 -1.66 11.17
C VAL A 97 33.41 -2.80 11.44
N THR A 98 34.67 -2.62 11.01
CA THR A 98 35.73 -3.63 11.21
C THR A 98 36.35 -3.50 12.59
N LYS A 99 36.60 -4.64 13.25
CA LYS A 99 37.38 -4.73 14.49
C LYS A 99 38.88 -4.63 14.16
N PRO A 100 39.72 -3.97 14.97
CA PRO A 100 39.33 -3.19 16.15
C PRO A 100 38.56 -1.93 15.75
N TYR A 101 37.44 -1.69 16.40
CA TYR A 101 36.61 -0.50 16.11
C TYR A 101 37.10 0.70 16.94
N GLU A 102 37.03 1.86 16.33
CA GLU A 102 37.34 3.15 16.94
C GLU A 102 36.04 3.95 17.03
N GLU A 103 35.90 4.79 18.04
CA GLU A 103 34.76 5.71 18.17
C GLU A 103 34.49 6.50 16.90
N SER A 104 35.59 7.00 16.29
CA SER A 104 35.57 7.78 15.05
C SER A 104 34.92 7.08 13.86
N LYS A 105 34.83 5.75 13.89
CA LYS A 105 34.24 4.90 12.85
C LYS A 105 32.87 4.36 13.26
N LEU A 106 32.74 3.94 14.53
CA LEU A 106 31.52 3.31 15.01
C LEU A 106 30.37 4.31 15.18
N LEU A 107 30.62 5.45 15.82
CA LEU A 107 29.57 6.42 16.09
C LEU A 107 28.93 7.00 14.81
N PRO A 108 29.70 7.40 13.77
CA PRO A 108 29.10 7.79 12.50
C PRO A 108 28.30 6.68 11.81
N ALA A 109 28.77 5.42 11.90
CA ALA A 109 28.06 4.29 11.32
C ALA A 109 26.70 4.05 11.99
N LEU A 110 26.63 4.18 13.31
CA LEU A 110 25.38 4.14 14.07
C LEU A 110 24.43 5.25 13.66
N ALA A 111 24.94 6.47 13.62
CA ALA A 111 24.11 7.63 13.23
C ALA A 111 23.55 7.49 11.82
N VAL A 112 24.34 7.03 10.87
CA VAL A 112 23.90 6.77 9.49
C VAL A 112 22.88 5.64 9.44
N ALA A 113 23.10 4.56 10.18
CA ALA A 113 22.17 3.43 10.21
C ALA A 113 20.79 3.85 10.76
N MET A 114 20.75 4.57 11.86
CA MET A 114 19.52 5.10 12.45
C MET A 114 18.80 6.07 11.50
N GLY A 115 19.55 7.00 10.89
CA GLY A 115 18.97 7.96 9.95
C GLY A 115 18.35 7.29 8.72
N ARG A 116 19.05 6.32 8.13
CA ARG A 116 18.52 5.56 6.99
C ARG A 116 17.29 4.72 7.33
N PHE A 117 17.30 4.12 8.50
CA PHE A 117 16.15 3.33 8.95
C PHE A 117 14.92 4.21 9.16
N ALA A 118 15.08 5.39 9.76
CA ALA A 118 14.00 6.36 9.91
C ALA A 118 13.45 6.82 8.54
N GLU A 119 14.34 7.13 7.59
CA GLU A 119 13.92 7.53 6.23
C GLU A 119 13.15 6.42 5.51
N ILE A 120 13.60 5.17 5.63
CA ILE A 120 12.90 4.02 5.03
C ILE A 120 11.52 3.84 5.65
N ASN A 121 11.39 3.95 6.97
CA ASN A 121 10.09 3.83 7.64
C ASN A 121 9.13 4.97 7.26
N ASP A 122 9.60 6.20 7.14
CA ASP A 122 8.79 7.32 6.66
C ASP A 122 8.28 7.09 5.23
N LEU A 123 9.10 6.49 4.37
CA LEU A 123 8.69 6.12 3.02
C LEU A 123 7.66 5.00 3.01
N LEU A 124 7.84 3.96 3.82
CA LEU A 124 6.88 2.86 3.96
C LEU A 124 5.53 3.35 4.44
N ASP A 125 5.50 4.20 5.47
CA ASP A 125 4.28 4.83 5.98
C ASP A 125 3.59 5.71 4.92
N SER A 126 4.38 6.36 4.06
CA SER A 126 3.86 7.17 2.96
C SER A 126 3.21 6.31 1.88
N VAL A 127 3.81 5.16 1.56
CA VAL A 127 3.26 4.20 0.60
C VAL A 127 1.93 3.63 1.11
N GLU A 128 1.87 3.20 2.36
CA GLU A 128 0.65 2.64 2.96
C GLU A 128 -0.50 3.66 2.98
N ARG A 129 -0.20 4.92 3.33
CA ARG A 129 -1.20 6.00 3.27
C ARG A 129 -1.71 6.24 1.86
N ASN A 130 -0.80 6.29 0.88
CA ASN A 130 -1.16 6.50 -0.52
C ASN A 130 -2.01 5.34 -1.08
N GLU A 131 -1.70 4.09 -0.73
CA GLU A 131 -2.51 2.92 -1.11
C GLU A 131 -3.93 3.01 -0.54
N THR A 132 -4.07 3.40 0.72
CA THR A 132 -5.38 3.57 1.37
C THR A 132 -6.20 4.68 0.69
N GLU A 133 -5.58 5.82 0.38
CA GLU A 133 -6.23 6.92 -0.35
C GLU A 133 -6.64 6.53 -1.77
N LEU A 134 -5.78 5.77 -2.45
CA LEU A 134 -6.06 5.27 -3.79
C LEU A 134 -7.29 4.35 -3.78
N GLN A 135 -7.37 3.40 -2.84
CA GLN A 135 -8.52 2.52 -2.69
C GLN A 135 -9.81 3.30 -2.44
N ALA A 136 -9.79 4.26 -1.51
CA ALA A 136 -10.94 5.10 -1.22
C ALA A 136 -11.39 5.95 -2.43
N THR A 137 -10.43 6.39 -3.24
CA THR A 137 -10.71 7.17 -4.46
C THR A 137 -11.30 6.28 -5.56
N GLN A 138 -10.81 5.06 -5.71
CA GLN A 138 -11.36 4.09 -6.66
C GLN A 138 -12.81 3.72 -6.34
N GLU A 139 -13.15 3.53 -5.05
CA GLU A 139 -14.54 3.27 -4.65
C GLU A 139 -15.46 4.45 -4.99
N LYS A 140 -15.03 5.68 -4.70
CA LYS A 140 -15.80 6.89 -5.06
C LYS A 140 -15.99 7.04 -6.56
N LEU A 141 -14.97 6.71 -7.34
CA LEU A 141 -15.04 6.75 -8.80
C LEU A 141 -16.07 5.75 -9.32
N LYS A 142 -16.04 4.51 -8.82
CA LYS A 142 -17.00 3.47 -9.19
C LYS A 142 -18.44 3.88 -8.87
N ASP A 143 -18.67 4.43 -7.69
CA ASP A 143 -19.98 4.94 -7.30
C ASP A 143 -20.46 6.09 -8.21
N ALA A 144 -19.55 6.98 -8.60
CA ALA A 144 -19.86 8.09 -9.51
C ALA A 144 -20.19 7.58 -10.92
N GLU A 145 -19.43 6.61 -11.43
CA GLU A 145 -19.69 5.95 -12.73
C GLU A 145 -21.05 5.25 -12.75
N GLU A 146 -21.41 4.53 -11.69
CA GLU A 146 -22.73 3.90 -11.59
C GLU A 146 -23.87 4.91 -11.56
N LYS A 147 -23.70 6.02 -10.84
CA LYS A 147 -24.68 7.12 -10.83
C LYS A 147 -24.81 7.79 -12.20
N LEU A 148 -23.68 8.03 -12.85
CA LEU A 148 -23.66 8.62 -14.20
C LEU A 148 -24.39 7.73 -15.18
N LYS A 149 -24.09 6.42 -15.18
CA LYS A 149 -24.76 5.44 -16.04
C LYS A 149 -26.27 5.42 -15.84
N LYS A 150 -26.73 5.37 -14.56
CA LYS A 150 -28.17 5.43 -14.26
C LYS A 150 -28.82 6.70 -14.77
N THR A 151 -28.15 7.84 -14.65
CA THR A 151 -28.65 9.13 -15.11
C THR A 151 -28.71 9.17 -16.64
N GLN A 152 -27.69 8.64 -17.33
CA GLN A 152 -27.68 8.52 -18.78
C GLN A 152 -28.80 7.61 -19.29
N ASP A 153 -28.98 6.43 -18.68
CA ASP A 153 -30.06 5.50 -19.03
C ASP A 153 -31.44 6.16 -18.87
N THR A 154 -31.64 6.91 -17.78
CA THR A 154 -32.89 7.64 -17.53
C THR A 154 -33.14 8.75 -18.54
N LEU A 155 -32.08 9.47 -18.92
CA LEU A 155 -32.17 10.53 -19.94
C LEU A 155 -32.48 9.96 -21.32
N GLU A 156 -31.84 8.85 -21.69
CA GLU A 156 -32.12 8.15 -22.94
C GLU A 156 -33.57 7.63 -22.99
N GLU A 157 -34.02 7.00 -21.90
CA GLU A 157 -35.41 6.54 -21.80
C GLU A 157 -36.38 7.69 -22.00
N ARG A 158 -36.13 8.84 -21.34
CA ARG A 158 -36.98 10.02 -21.47
C ARG A 158 -37.00 10.54 -22.90
N LYS A 159 -35.84 10.67 -23.56
CA LYS A 159 -35.75 11.11 -24.98
C LYS A 159 -36.54 10.18 -25.90
N LEU A 160 -36.42 8.85 -25.72
CA LEU A 160 -37.15 7.88 -26.53
C LEU A 160 -38.64 7.93 -26.29
N VAL A 161 -39.09 8.06 -25.05
CA VAL A 161 -40.51 8.19 -24.70
C VAL A 161 -41.08 9.48 -25.25
N ASP A 162 -40.37 10.61 -25.18
CA ASP A 162 -40.84 11.90 -25.74
C ASP A 162 -40.94 11.83 -27.27
N ARG A 163 -40.00 11.19 -27.95
CA ARG A 163 -40.06 10.96 -29.41
C ARG A 163 -41.23 10.03 -29.78
N ALA A 164 -41.45 8.95 -29.03
CA ALA A 164 -42.57 8.04 -29.22
C ALA A 164 -43.93 8.75 -28.99
N LYS A 165 -44.02 9.64 -27.98
CA LYS A 165 -45.20 10.49 -27.77
C LYS A 165 -45.49 11.37 -28.99
N GLY A 166 -44.47 12.06 -29.51
CA GLY A 166 -44.62 12.88 -30.70
C GLY A 166 -45.20 12.09 -31.89
N LEU A 167 -44.65 10.90 -32.17
CA LEU A 167 -45.14 10.05 -33.25
C LEU A 167 -46.59 9.56 -33.03
N LEU A 168 -46.99 9.23 -31.81
CA LEU A 168 -48.38 8.86 -31.50
C LEU A 168 -49.32 10.04 -31.64
N MET A 169 -48.90 11.27 -31.35
CA MET A 169 -49.69 12.48 -31.58
C MET A 169 -49.88 12.74 -33.06
N ASP A 170 -48.80 12.66 -33.85
CA ASP A 170 -48.80 13.01 -35.27
C ASP A 170 -49.49 11.94 -36.13
N LYS A 171 -49.23 10.67 -35.88
CA LYS A 171 -49.66 9.56 -36.74
C LYS A 171 -50.91 8.82 -36.24
N ALA A 172 -51.19 8.85 -34.93
CA ALA A 172 -52.30 8.14 -34.31
C ALA A 172 -53.34 9.05 -33.64
N ASN A 173 -53.19 10.36 -33.79
CA ASN A 173 -54.14 11.37 -33.35
C ASN A 173 -54.40 11.39 -31.82
N PHE A 174 -53.39 11.01 -31.03
CA PHE A 174 -53.47 11.08 -29.57
C PHE A 174 -53.23 12.51 -29.07
N SER A 175 -53.92 12.89 -27.98
CA SER A 175 -53.48 14.05 -27.19
C SER A 175 -52.18 13.73 -26.45
N GLU A 176 -51.38 14.74 -26.11
CA GLU A 176 -50.12 14.53 -25.39
C GLU A 176 -50.32 13.68 -24.10
N GLN A 177 -51.32 14.02 -23.29
CA GLN A 177 -51.68 13.24 -22.10
C GLN A 177 -52.15 11.82 -22.44
N GLY A 178 -52.89 11.67 -23.56
CA GLY A 178 -53.37 10.38 -24.06
C GLY A 178 -52.20 9.46 -24.47
N ALA A 179 -51.25 9.99 -25.22
CA ALA A 179 -50.03 9.26 -25.69
C ALA A 179 -49.21 8.79 -24.47
N PHE A 180 -48.99 9.67 -23.50
CA PHE A 180 -48.22 9.31 -22.30
C PHE A 180 -48.91 8.22 -21.48
N ARG A 181 -50.23 8.37 -21.22
CA ARG A 181 -51.02 7.35 -20.49
C ARG A 181 -51.02 6.01 -21.21
N TRP A 182 -51.13 6.03 -22.57
CA TRP A 182 -51.13 4.82 -23.36
C TRP A 182 -49.77 4.10 -23.27
N ILE A 183 -48.65 4.81 -23.39
CA ILE A 183 -47.30 4.24 -23.22
C ILE A 183 -47.15 3.65 -21.83
N GLN A 184 -47.56 4.37 -20.79
CA GLN A 184 -47.45 3.93 -19.43
C GLN A 184 -48.30 2.67 -19.16
N LYS A 185 -49.55 2.66 -19.58
CA LYS A 185 -50.46 1.55 -19.40
C LYS A 185 -49.97 0.31 -20.17
N THR A 186 -49.61 0.45 -21.44
CA THR A 186 -49.11 -0.65 -22.27
C THR A 186 -47.85 -1.25 -21.72
N SER A 187 -46.91 -0.42 -21.24
CA SER A 187 -45.69 -0.86 -20.57
C SER A 187 -45.99 -1.71 -19.33
N MET A 188 -46.98 -1.30 -18.53
CA MET A 188 -47.39 -2.05 -17.32
C MET A 188 -48.15 -3.34 -17.66
N ASP A 189 -49.12 -3.25 -18.56
CA ASP A 189 -49.97 -4.39 -18.93
C ASP A 189 -49.18 -5.52 -19.61
N GLN A 190 -48.23 -5.16 -20.45
CA GLN A 190 -47.36 -6.12 -21.16
C GLN A 190 -46.06 -6.46 -20.43
N ARG A 191 -45.78 -5.79 -19.29
CA ARG A 191 -44.52 -5.94 -18.52
C ARG A 191 -43.29 -5.67 -19.37
N ILE A 192 -43.34 -4.72 -20.26
CA ILE A 192 -42.24 -4.31 -21.14
C ILE A 192 -41.68 -2.97 -20.64
N PRO A 193 -40.34 -2.80 -20.51
CA PRO A 193 -39.74 -1.51 -20.16
C PRO A 193 -40.19 -0.41 -21.13
N LYS A 194 -40.48 0.78 -20.59
CA LYS A 194 -40.92 1.95 -21.41
C LYS A 194 -39.95 2.26 -22.56
N LYS A 195 -38.64 2.13 -22.29
CA LYS A 195 -37.58 2.29 -23.31
C LYS A 195 -37.82 1.38 -24.51
N ARG A 196 -38.09 0.09 -24.27
CA ARG A 196 -38.31 -0.92 -25.32
C ARG A 196 -39.62 -0.67 -26.09
N LEU A 197 -40.67 -0.28 -25.34
CA LEU A 197 -41.95 0.07 -25.99
C LEU A 197 -41.81 1.34 -26.88
N ALA A 198 -41.11 2.36 -26.38
CA ALA A 198 -40.82 3.58 -27.11
C ALA A 198 -40.03 3.30 -28.41
N MET A 199 -39.03 2.43 -28.35
CA MET A 199 -38.26 1.99 -29.50
C MET A 199 -39.18 1.31 -30.56
N ALA A 200 -40.03 0.40 -30.11
CA ALA A 200 -40.98 -0.27 -31.03
C ALA A 200 -41.97 0.69 -31.69
N ILE A 201 -42.42 1.74 -30.97
CA ILE A 201 -43.25 2.79 -31.56
C ILE A 201 -42.48 3.59 -32.57
N ILE A 202 -41.22 3.97 -32.26
CA ILE A 202 -40.36 4.73 -33.18
C ILE A 202 -40.07 3.93 -34.42
N GLU A 203 -39.81 2.62 -34.33
CA GLU A 203 -39.61 1.71 -35.47
C GLU A 203 -40.87 1.63 -36.33
N LYS A 204 -42.03 1.45 -35.68
CA LYS A 204 -43.31 1.27 -36.40
C LYS A 204 -43.81 2.55 -37.13
N TYR A 205 -43.61 3.72 -36.53
CA TYR A 205 -44.19 4.98 -37.00
C TYR A 205 -43.17 6.00 -37.50
N GLY A 206 -41.84 5.68 -37.36
CA GLY A 206 -40.73 6.59 -37.69
C GLY A 206 -40.22 6.47 -39.12
N ASP A 207 -40.44 5.33 -39.80
CA ASP A 207 -39.91 5.05 -41.14
C ASP A 207 -40.69 5.69 -42.31
N ASP A 208 -41.85 6.32 -42.05
CA ASP A 208 -42.64 6.97 -43.10
C ASP A 208 -42.07 8.33 -43.57
N ALA A 209 -40.94 8.79 -43.04
CA ALA A 209 -40.34 10.09 -43.44
C ALA A 209 -39.25 9.97 -44.51
N ALA A 210 -38.97 8.74 -45.02
CA ALA A 210 -37.92 8.51 -46.05
C ALA A 210 -38.45 8.23 -47.47
N ASN A 211 -39.77 8.36 -47.71
CA ASN A 211 -40.37 8.00 -49.02
C ASN A 211 -41.22 9.09 -49.69
N ASP A 212 -40.97 10.37 -49.39
CA ASP A 212 -41.53 11.50 -50.15
C ASP A 212 -40.37 12.42 -50.60
N ASP A 213 -39.62 12.01 -51.62
CA ASP A 213 -38.89 12.87 -52.57
C ASP A 213 -38.87 12.19 -53.94
#